data_1c3c7bbdf1b1a80a686146b320711de8
#
_entry.id   1c3c7bbdf1b1a80a686146b320711de8
#
_cell.length_a   1.000
_cell.length_b   1.000
_cell.length_c   1.000
_cell.angle_alpha   90.00
_cell.angle_beta   90.00
_cell.angle_gamma   90.00
#
_symmetry.space_group_name_H-M   'P 1'
#
loop_
_entity.id
_entity.type
_entity.pdbx_description
1 polymer ?
#
loop_
_entity_poly.entity_id
_entity_poly.type
_entity_poly.pdbx_seq_one_letter_code
_entity_poly.pdbx_strand_id
1 'polypeptide(L)'
;EELPQVNLLMITSEETHLPIYYRILSSSIRDVSTINESLSSCSLLGSRSVHLVMDKGFYSESNINALYGSHYRFSIGVPFSSSIATKAVEENRTGMDSHEHFISVGEDDLYAVTTCTKWEGHRCYIHTYYDSLKAELENKKFTHKLLQCYDELAGCNEKPENQAFYDRYFFVRDLPKRGRKVQYNENAISRHKQNHSGWLVILSNKTRDAAEALRSYRQKDTIEKGFDDLKNDLDMKRLRIHSNATMEGRIFIQFISLVLTTYLKGIMEKHGWTRSHNLQEIFSEMKSLKEVSVEGKRKKLV
;
A
#
# COMPACT_ATOMS: atom_id res chain seq x y z
N GLU A 1 1.90 -27.15 -4.77
CA GLU A 1 1.63 -27.09 -3.32
C GLU A 1 1.71 -25.62 -2.90
N GLU A 2 0.60 -25.05 -2.45
CA GLU A 2 0.58 -23.73 -1.83
C GLU A 2 1.30 -23.81 -0.48
N LEU A 3 2.42 -23.12 -0.37
CA LEU A 3 3.15 -23.01 0.88
C LEU A 3 2.32 -22.23 1.90
N PRO A 4 2.29 -22.63 3.19
CA PRO A 4 1.62 -21.87 4.23
C PRO A 4 2.10 -20.42 4.23
N GLN A 5 1.18 -19.47 4.17
CA GLN A 5 1.48 -18.04 4.20
C GLN A 5 1.35 -17.53 5.63
N VAL A 6 2.31 -16.72 6.05
CA VAL A 6 2.28 -16.00 7.32
C VAL A 6 1.82 -14.57 7.06
N ASN A 7 0.74 -14.17 7.68
CA ASN A 7 0.25 -12.80 7.63
C ASN A 7 0.80 -12.01 8.81
N LEU A 8 1.33 -10.83 8.55
CA LEU A 8 1.91 -9.97 9.56
C LEU A 8 1.17 -8.64 9.57
N LEU A 9 0.60 -8.29 10.73
CA LEU A 9 0.14 -6.93 11.01
C LEU A 9 1.33 -6.13 11.54
N MET A 10 1.53 -4.93 11.04
CA MET A 10 2.55 -4.01 11.52
C MET A 10 1.93 -2.64 11.79
N ILE A 11 2.30 -2.03 12.92
CA ILE A 11 1.93 -0.66 13.28
C ILE A 11 3.21 0.17 13.32
N THR A 12 3.19 1.33 12.67
CA THR A 12 4.31 2.26 12.61
C THR A 12 3.90 3.60 13.20
N SER A 13 4.87 4.35 13.70
CA SER A 13 4.68 5.73 14.13
C SER A 13 4.51 6.65 12.91
N GLU A 14 3.49 7.52 12.92
CA GLU A 14 3.29 8.53 11.88
C GLU A 14 4.42 9.58 11.89
N GLU A 15 4.96 9.92 13.07
CA GLU A 15 5.98 10.95 13.21
C GLU A 15 7.40 10.46 12.87
N THR A 16 7.74 9.26 13.33
CA THR A 16 9.12 8.73 13.22
C THR A 16 9.26 7.69 12.13
N HIS A 17 8.16 7.22 11.55
CA HIS A 17 8.09 6.09 10.60
C HIS A 17 8.64 4.77 11.14
N LEU A 18 8.98 4.71 12.43
CA LEU A 18 9.51 3.51 13.04
C LEU A 18 8.41 2.47 13.29
N PRO A 19 8.66 1.19 13.00
CA PRO A 19 7.79 0.11 13.43
C PRO A 19 7.75 0.06 14.96
N ILE A 20 6.54 0.09 15.55
CA ILE A 20 6.34 0.11 17.01
C ILE A 20 5.68 -1.16 17.54
N TYR A 21 5.01 -1.89 16.66
CA TYR A 21 4.31 -3.12 17.03
C TYR A 21 4.15 -4.04 15.84
N TYR A 22 4.19 -5.35 16.07
CA TYR A 22 3.78 -6.34 15.07
C TYR A 22 2.97 -7.46 15.72
N ARG A 23 2.18 -8.14 14.92
CA ARG A 23 1.43 -9.33 15.30
C ARG A 23 1.41 -10.34 14.15
N ILE A 24 1.70 -11.59 14.49
CA ILE A 24 1.58 -12.72 13.57
C ILE A 24 0.13 -13.18 13.57
N LEU A 25 -0.43 -13.43 12.41
CA LEU A 25 -1.83 -13.73 12.23
C LEU A 25 -1.98 -15.05 11.47
N SER A 26 -2.87 -15.90 11.94
CA SER A 26 -3.03 -17.28 11.46
C SER A 26 -3.84 -17.40 10.16
N SER A 27 -4.48 -16.35 9.69
CA SER A 27 -5.30 -16.35 8.47
C SER A 27 -5.38 -14.96 7.85
N SER A 28 -5.93 -14.86 6.62
CA SER A 28 -6.10 -13.59 5.92
C SER A 28 -6.95 -12.63 6.75
N ILE A 29 -6.35 -11.47 7.11
CA ILE A 29 -7.02 -10.47 7.91
C ILE A 29 -7.68 -9.48 6.99
N ARG A 30 -8.98 -9.47 7.06
CA ARG A 30 -9.81 -8.42 6.45
C ARG A 30 -10.79 -7.84 7.47
N ASP A 31 -10.56 -8.10 8.78
CA ASP A 31 -11.55 -7.80 9.79
C ASP A 31 -11.00 -6.80 10.82
N VAL A 32 -11.80 -5.81 11.16
CA VAL A 32 -11.54 -4.80 12.20
C VAL A 32 -11.46 -5.43 13.58
N SER A 33 -12.05 -6.60 13.82
CA SER A 33 -11.90 -7.33 15.10
C SER A 33 -10.43 -7.55 15.44
N THR A 34 -9.62 -7.91 14.45
CA THR A 34 -8.16 -8.10 14.62
C THR A 34 -7.45 -6.77 14.88
N ILE A 35 -7.91 -5.68 14.26
CA ILE A 35 -7.40 -4.34 14.55
C ILE A 35 -7.74 -3.94 15.98
N ASN A 36 -8.97 -4.17 16.44
CA ASN A 36 -9.40 -3.87 17.80
C ASN A 36 -8.57 -4.63 18.85
N GLU A 37 -8.32 -5.92 18.65
CA GLU A 37 -7.45 -6.72 19.52
C GLU A 37 -6.00 -6.19 19.53
N SER A 38 -5.49 -5.80 18.38
CA SER A 38 -4.14 -5.26 18.26
C SER A 38 -4.02 -3.88 18.89
N LEU A 39 -5.04 -3.04 18.76
CA LEU A 39 -5.09 -1.72 19.38
C LEU A 39 -5.30 -1.78 20.89
N SER A 40 -6.07 -2.76 21.39
CA SER A 40 -6.17 -2.99 22.84
C SER A 40 -4.80 -3.38 23.43
N SER A 41 -4.00 -4.14 22.70
CA SER A 41 -2.60 -4.43 23.06
C SER A 41 -1.72 -3.17 22.99
N CYS A 42 -1.95 -2.28 22.02
CA CYS A 42 -1.23 -1.00 21.89
C CYS A 42 -1.70 0.05 22.92
N SER A 43 -2.91 -0.03 23.48
CA SER A 43 -3.37 0.89 24.52
C SER A 43 -2.52 0.78 25.79
N LEU A 44 -1.86 -0.33 25.99
CA LEU A 44 -0.83 -0.53 27.01
C LEU A 44 0.41 0.37 26.79
N LEU A 45 0.60 0.92 25.57
CA LEU A 45 1.69 1.84 25.25
C LEU A 45 1.36 3.30 25.57
N GLY A 46 0.21 3.60 26.18
CA GLY A 46 -0.13 4.94 26.71
C GLY A 46 -0.59 5.96 25.67
N SER A 47 -0.86 5.57 24.42
CA SER A 47 -1.36 6.49 23.39
C SER A 47 -2.83 6.87 23.66
N ARG A 48 -3.09 8.20 23.83
CA ARG A 48 -4.44 8.75 24.08
C ARG A 48 -5.27 9.02 22.83
N SER A 49 -4.64 9.07 21.66
CA SER A 49 -5.35 9.28 20.39
C SER A 49 -4.65 8.50 19.28
N VAL A 50 -5.39 7.65 18.61
CA VAL A 50 -4.91 6.86 17.47
C VAL A 50 -5.61 7.34 16.22
N HIS A 51 -4.86 7.60 15.16
CA HIS A 51 -5.37 7.80 13.81
C HIS A 51 -4.93 6.61 12.96
N LEU A 52 -5.88 5.87 12.46
CA LEU A 52 -5.64 4.66 11.67
C LEU A 52 -5.57 5.02 10.19
N VAL A 53 -4.43 4.77 9.58
CA VAL A 53 -4.28 4.88 8.11
C VAL A 53 -4.25 3.47 7.55
N MET A 54 -5.21 3.15 6.70
CA MET A 54 -5.45 1.79 6.25
C MET A 54 -5.50 1.70 4.73
N ASP A 55 -4.97 0.60 4.20
CA ASP A 55 -5.07 0.32 2.77
C ASP A 55 -6.51 -0.07 2.36
N LYS A 56 -6.78 0.04 1.06
CA LYS A 56 -8.07 -0.33 0.44
C LYS A 56 -8.50 -1.78 0.70
N GLY A 57 -7.56 -2.66 1.04
CA GLY A 57 -7.85 -4.05 1.42
C GLY A 57 -8.67 -4.18 2.71
N PHE A 58 -8.63 -3.19 3.59
CA PHE A 58 -9.42 -3.12 4.82
C PHE A 58 -10.79 -2.47 4.64
N TYR A 59 -11.10 -1.97 3.45
CA TYR A 59 -12.37 -1.30 3.20
C TYR A 59 -13.51 -2.29 3.14
N SER A 60 -14.46 -2.15 4.05
CA SER A 60 -15.80 -2.76 4.01
C SER A 60 -16.75 -1.90 4.85
N GLU A 61 -18.07 -1.97 4.57
CA GLU A 61 -19.06 -1.25 5.38
C GLU A 61 -19.01 -1.66 6.84
N SER A 62 -18.88 -2.95 7.12
CA SER A 62 -18.74 -3.49 8.48
C SER A 62 -17.51 -2.90 9.20
N ASN A 63 -16.38 -2.80 8.52
CA ASN A 63 -15.16 -2.23 9.09
C ASN A 63 -15.31 -0.74 9.38
N ILE A 64 -15.91 0.04 8.46
CA ILE A 64 -16.15 1.47 8.67
C ILE A 64 -17.09 1.69 9.87
N ASN A 65 -18.15 0.90 9.98
CA ASN A 65 -19.09 0.98 11.09
C ASN A 65 -18.42 0.61 12.43
N ALA A 66 -17.57 -0.42 12.45
CA ALA A 66 -16.82 -0.79 13.63
C ALA A 66 -15.81 0.30 14.06
N LEU A 67 -15.16 0.99 13.10
CA LEU A 67 -14.28 2.12 13.39
C LEU A 67 -15.02 3.31 14.01
N TYR A 68 -16.21 3.62 13.49
CA TYR A 68 -17.07 4.65 14.09
C TYR A 68 -17.57 4.23 15.49
N GLY A 69 -18.04 2.99 15.64
CA GLY A 69 -18.50 2.45 16.92
C GLY A 69 -17.42 2.42 17.99
N SER A 70 -16.17 2.23 17.61
CA SER A 70 -15.00 2.26 18.49
C SER A 70 -14.38 3.66 18.65
N HIS A 71 -14.99 4.70 18.07
CA HIS A 71 -14.53 6.09 18.11
C HIS A 71 -13.12 6.33 17.58
N TYR A 72 -12.64 5.49 16.67
CA TYR A 72 -11.34 5.70 16.04
C TYR A 72 -11.38 6.82 14.99
N ARG A 73 -10.30 7.57 14.92
CA ARG A 73 -10.00 8.44 13.78
C ARG A 73 -9.35 7.58 12.70
N PHE A 74 -9.78 7.74 11.45
CA PHE A 74 -9.24 6.93 10.37
C PHE A 74 -9.17 7.67 9.04
N SER A 75 -8.26 7.20 8.18
CA SER A 75 -8.18 7.45 6.75
C SER A 75 -7.97 6.12 6.04
N ILE A 76 -8.83 5.78 5.11
CA ILE A 76 -8.82 4.48 4.43
C ILE A 76 -8.96 4.65 2.92
N GLY A 77 -8.12 3.93 2.16
CA GLY A 77 -8.29 3.85 0.71
C GLY A 77 -9.59 3.13 0.35
N VAL A 78 -10.32 3.64 -0.65
CA VAL A 78 -11.58 3.05 -1.12
C VAL A 78 -11.33 2.33 -2.46
N PRO A 79 -11.63 1.03 -2.56
CA PRO A 79 -11.45 0.29 -3.81
C PRO A 79 -12.52 0.67 -4.84
N PHE A 80 -12.19 0.61 -6.13
CA PHE A 80 -13.12 0.90 -7.23
C PHE A 80 -14.22 -0.16 -7.43
N SER A 81 -14.22 -1.23 -6.67
CA SER A 81 -15.37 -2.13 -6.53
C SER A 81 -16.49 -1.54 -5.66
N SER A 82 -16.19 -0.48 -4.89
CA SER A 82 -17.15 0.25 -4.07
C SER A 82 -17.91 1.29 -4.89
N SER A 83 -19.21 1.38 -4.66
CA SER A 83 -20.09 2.42 -5.25
C SER A 83 -19.66 3.84 -4.87
N ILE A 84 -19.08 4.01 -3.68
CA ILE A 84 -18.57 5.31 -3.20
C ILE A 84 -17.43 5.81 -4.08
N ALA A 85 -16.43 4.95 -4.36
CA ALA A 85 -15.30 5.36 -5.20
C ALA A 85 -15.76 5.61 -6.65
N THR A 86 -16.58 4.74 -7.21
CA THR A 86 -17.11 4.90 -8.56
C THR A 86 -17.89 6.21 -8.71
N LYS A 87 -18.80 6.48 -7.78
CA LYS A 87 -19.59 7.71 -7.76
C LYS A 87 -18.72 8.95 -7.58
N ALA A 88 -17.76 8.93 -6.65
CA ALA A 88 -16.86 10.04 -6.42
C ALA A 88 -16.01 10.39 -7.65
N VAL A 89 -15.56 9.37 -8.39
CA VAL A 89 -14.84 9.58 -9.66
C VAL A 89 -15.78 10.13 -10.76
N GLU A 90 -16.97 9.55 -10.92
CA GLU A 90 -17.93 9.99 -11.92
C GLU A 90 -18.39 11.44 -11.73
N GLU A 91 -18.63 11.86 -10.48
CA GLU A 91 -19.05 13.21 -10.13
C GLU A 91 -17.93 14.25 -10.35
N ASN A 92 -16.67 13.87 -10.15
CA ASN A 92 -15.55 14.81 -10.20
C ASN A 92 -14.73 14.73 -11.50
N ARG A 93 -14.97 13.73 -12.35
CA ARG A 93 -14.16 13.50 -13.56
C ARG A 93 -14.16 14.70 -14.50
N THR A 94 -15.29 15.38 -14.67
CA THR A 94 -15.40 16.56 -15.52
C THR A 94 -14.86 17.77 -14.76
N GLY A 95 -13.77 18.36 -15.25
CA GLY A 95 -13.13 19.52 -14.65
C GLY A 95 -12.14 19.19 -13.52
N MET A 96 -11.83 17.93 -13.31
CA MET A 96 -10.85 17.52 -12.29
C MET A 96 -9.46 18.12 -12.53
N ASP A 97 -9.08 18.34 -13.77
CA ASP A 97 -7.82 18.95 -14.23
C ASP A 97 -7.80 20.49 -14.16
N SER A 98 -8.81 21.11 -13.53
CA SER A 98 -8.80 22.55 -13.24
C SER A 98 -7.68 22.91 -12.28
N HIS A 99 -7.03 24.07 -12.50
CA HIS A 99 -6.00 24.59 -11.60
C HIS A 99 -6.48 24.80 -10.15
N GLU A 100 -7.78 24.96 -9.93
CA GLU A 100 -8.39 25.06 -8.58
C GLU A 100 -8.20 23.79 -7.77
N HIS A 101 -8.09 22.63 -8.43
CA HIS A 101 -7.95 21.33 -7.81
C HIS A 101 -6.49 20.88 -7.70
N PHE A 102 -5.55 21.68 -8.23
CA PHE A 102 -4.14 21.31 -8.24
C PHE A 102 -3.56 21.38 -6.83
N ILE A 103 -2.89 20.31 -6.44
CA ILE A 103 -2.13 20.22 -5.18
C ILE A 103 -0.76 19.61 -5.44
N SER A 104 0.23 20.01 -4.63
CA SER A 104 1.57 19.44 -4.61
C SER A 104 1.83 18.82 -3.24
N VAL A 105 2.18 17.54 -3.21
CA VAL A 105 2.43 16.80 -1.97
C VAL A 105 3.73 16.02 -2.11
N GLY A 106 4.81 16.52 -1.49
CA GLY A 106 6.15 15.98 -1.69
C GLY A 106 6.64 16.20 -3.11
N GLU A 107 6.93 15.13 -3.84
CA GLU A 107 7.37 15.17 -5.24
C GLU A 107 6.21 14.98 -6.24
N ASP A 108 4.99 14.82 -5.74
CA ASP A 108 3.83 14.50 -6.55
C ASP A 108 2.94 15.72 -6.79
N ASP A 109 2.70 15.99 -8.06
CA ASP A 109 1.78 17.00 -8.55
C ASP A 109 0.52 16.33 -9.08
N LEU A 110 -0.63 16.64 -8.50
CA LEU A 110 -1.90 15.99 -8.83
C LEU A 110 -3.10 16.89 -8.54
N TYR A 111 -4.27 16.44 -8.90
CA TYR A 111 -5.52 17.14 -8.66
C TYR A 111 -6.31 16.48 -7.55
N ALA A 112 -7.00 17.25 -6.72
CA ALA A 112 -7.78 16.74 -5.61
C ALA A 112 -9.07 17.52 -5.37
N VAL A 113 -10.13 16.79 -5.07
CA VAL A 113 -11.42 17.36 -4.63
C VAL A 113 -11.84 16.66 -3.33
N THR A 114 -12.32 17.44 -2.37
CA THR A 114 -12.85 16.93 -1.11
C THR A 114 -14.35 17.18 -1.02
N THR A 115 -15.11 16.09 -0.87
CA THR A 115 -16.55 16.15 -0.64
C THR A 115 -16.84 15.79 0.83
N CYS A 116 -17.56 16.69 1.53
CA CYS A 116 -18.07 16.40 2.87
C CYS A 116 -19.41 15.69 2.77
N THR A 117 -19.54 14.53 3.38
CA THR A 117 -20.76 13.72 3.36
C THR A 117 -21.01 13.09 4.73
N LYS A 118 -22.03 12.25 4.83
CA LYS A 118 -22.36 11.49 6.04
C LYS A 118 -22.34 10.00 5.76
N TRP A 119 -21.70 9.25 6.64
CA TRP A 119 -21.77 7.80 6.72
C TRP A 119 -22.64 7.42 7.92
N GLU A 120 -23.83 6.87 7.68
CA GLU A 120 -24.79 6.51 8.75
C GLU A 120 -24.98 7.63 9.81
N GLY A 121 -25.08 8.88 9.36
CA GLY A 121 -25.22 10.05 10.25
C GLY A 121 -23.90 10.67 10.74
N HIS A 122 -22.81 9.96 10.67
CA HIS A 122 -21.49 10.45 11.05
C HIS A 122 -20.82 11.24 9.92
N ARG A 123 -20.22 12.39 10.24
CA ARG A 123 -19.49 13.20 9.24
C ARG A 123 -18.28 12.44 8.72
N CYS A 124 -18.09 12.44 7.40
CA CYS A 124 -16.90 11.96 6.74
C CYS A 124 -16.53 12.82 5.54
N TYR A 125 -15.30 12.69 5.12
CA TYR A 125 -14.71 13.38 3.97
C TYR A 125 -14.29 12.33 2.95
N ILE A 126 -14.69 12.52 1.71
CA ILE A 126 -14.27 11.72 0.57
C ILE A 126 -13.29 12.59 -0.22
N HIS A 127 -12.04 12.18 -0.24
CA HIS A 127 -10.99 12.83 -1.03
C HIS A 127 -10.80 12.03 -2.32
N THR A 128 -11.04 12.68 -3.44
CA THR A 128 -10.87 12.11 -4.77
C THR A 128 -9.65 12.77 -5.41
N TYR A 129 -8.69 11.95 -5.83
CA TYR A 129 -7.43 12.41 -6.42
C TYR A 129 -7.30 11.88 -7.84
N TYR A 130 -6.65 12.67 -8.69
CA TYR A 130 -6.27 12.29 -10.03
C TYR A 130 -4.85 12.69 -10.34
N ASP A 131 -4.04 11.70 -10.69
CA ASP A 131 -2.65 11.83 -11.07
C ASP A 131 -2.51 11.46 -12.55
N SER A 132 -2.23 12.45 -13.39
CA SER A 132 -2.16 12.29 -14.85
C SER A 132 -0.96 11.45 -15.28
N LEU A 133 0.19 11.56 -14.62
CA LEU A 133 1.38 10.78 -14.94
C LEU A 133 1.16 9.31 -14.59
N LYS A 134 0.57 9.06 -13.41
CA LYS A 134 0.19 7.72 -13.00
C LYS A 134 -0.86 7.12 -13.94
N ALA A 135 -1.85 7.91 -14.38
CA ALA A 135 -2.85 7.48 -15.35
C ALA A 135 -2.21 7.01 -16.65
N GLU A 136 -1.22 7.75 -17.17
CA GLU A 136 -0.49 7.38 -18.38
C GLU A 136 0.26 6.04 -18.20
N LEU A 137 0.99 5.90 -17.10
CA LEU A 137 1.72 4.66 -16.79
C LEU A 137 0.79 3.46 -16.62
N GLU A 138 -0.33 3.63 -15.92
CA GLU A 138 -1.32 2.57 -15.72
C GLU A 138 -2.01 2.21 -17.04
N ASN A 139 -2.36 3.18 -17.87
CA ASN A 139 -2.93 2.96 -19.21
C ASN A 139 -1.96 2.22 -20.12
N LYS A 140 -0.66 2.54 -20.07
CA LYS A 140 0.38 1.80 -20.79
C LYS A 140 0.46 0.34 -20.36
N LYS A 141 0.52 0.08 -19.05
CA LYS A 141 0.52 -1.29 -18.50
C LYS A 141 -0.75 -2.05 -18.90
N PHE A 142 -1.90 -1.41 -18.79
CA PHE A 142 -3.18 -1.99 -19.18
C PHE A 142 -3.23 -2.32 -20.68
N THR A 143 -2.73 -1.44 -21.53
CA THR A 143 -2.65 -1.66 -22.98
C THR A 143 -1.72 -2.85 -23.31
N HIS A 144 -0.56 -2.96 -22.66
CA HIS A 144 0.31 -4.12 -22.81
C HIS A 144 -0.38 -5.42 -22.38
N LYS A 145 -1.14 -5.40 -21.28
CA LYS A 145 -1.90 -6.57 -20.84
C LYS A 145 -3.01 -6.94 -21.83
N LEU A 146 -3.69 -5.96 -22.42
CA LEU A 146 -4.68 -6.19 -23.48
C LEU A 146 -4.04 -6.87 -24.70
N LEU A 147 -2.88 -6.39 -25.17
CA LEU A 147 -2.16 -6.99 -26.28
C LEU A 147 -1.75 -8.44 -25.98
N GLN A 148 -1.16 -8.68 -24.83
CA GLN A 148 -0.79 -10.04 -24.39
C GLN A 148 -2.01 -10.98 -24.38
N CYS A 149 -3.12 -10.55 -23.79
CA CYS A 149 -4.34 -11.35 -23.71
C CYS A 149 -4.99 -11.57 -25.09
N TYR A 150 -4.90 -10.59 -25.99
CA TYR A 150 -5.33 -10.75 -27.39
C TYR A 150 -4.55 -11.87 -28.10
N ASP A 151 -3.22 -11.88 -27.96
CA ASP A 151 -2.35 -12.90 -28.57
C ASP A 151 -2.62 -14.29 -27.96
N GLU A 152 -2.85 -14.38 -26.64
CA GLU A 152 -3.23 -15.62 -25.96
C GLU A 152 -4.55 -16.18 -26.52
N LEU A 153 -5.57 -15.33 -26.69
CA LEU A 153 -6.89 -15.72 -27.25
C LEU A 153 -6.82 -16.08 -28.73
N ALA A 154 -6.09 -15.30 -29.54
CA ALA A 154 -5.93 -15.54 -30.97
C ALA A 154 -5.14 -16.83 -31.25
N GLY A 155 -4.15 -17.14 -30.42
CA GLY A 155 -3.35 -18.33 -30.48
C GLY A 155 -3.94 -19.60 -29.82
N CYS A 156 -5.17 -19.50 -29.25
CA CYS A 156 -5.81 -20.56 -28.47
C CYS A 156 -4.94 -21.05 -27.29
N ASN A 157 -4.21 -20.12 -26.64
CA ASN A 157 -3.30 -20.39 -25.52
C ASN A 157 -3.79 -19.67 -24.26
N GLU A 158 -5.10 -19.76 -23.96
CA GLU A 158 -5.69 -19.13 -22.82
C GLU A 158 -5.10 -19.61 -21.50
N LYS A 159 -4.89 -18.65 -20.60
CA LYS A 159 -4.43 -18.93 -19.24
C LYS A 159 -5.61 -18.80 -18.27
N PRO A 160 -5.86 -19.80 -17.40
CA PRO A 160 -6.98 -19.76 -16.44
C PRO A 160 -6.94 -18.51 -15.55
N GLU A 161 -5.75 -18.04 -15.20
CA GLU A 161 -5.55 -16.83 -14.40
C GLU A 161 -6.05 -15.54 -15.07
N ASN A 162 -6.15 -15.53 -16.40
CA ASN A 162 -6.60 -14.38 -17.18
C ASN A 162 -8.09 -14.45 -17.58
N GLN A 163 -8.82 -15.51 -17.19
CA GLN A 163 -10.20 -15.73 -17.66
C GLN A 163 -11.12 -14.53 -17.41
N ALA A 164 -11.13 -13.98 -16.19
CA ALA A 164 -11.93 -12.82 -15.86
C ALA A 164 -11.58 -11.56 -16.68
N PHE A 165 -10.31 -11.45 -17.11
CA PHE A 165 -9.85 -10.37 -17.96
C PHE A 165 -10.34 -10.58 -19.41
N TYR A 166 -10.29 -11.81 -19.92
CA TYR A 166 -10.83 -12.14 -21.24
C TYR A 166 -12.31 -11.83 -21.32
N ASP A 167 -13.11 -12.34 -20.38
CA ASP A 167 -14.56 -12.15 -20.35
C ASP A 167 -14.98 -10.68 -20.30
N ARG A 168 -14.18 -9.84 -19.65
CA ARG A 168 -14.48 -8.43 -19.48
C ARG A 168 -14.10 -7.57 -20.68
N TYR A 169 -12.96 -7.85 -21.32
CA TYR A 169 -12.38 -6.93 -22.31
C TYR A 169 -12.37 -7.43 -23.73
N PHE A 170 -12.86 -8.68 -23.97
CA PHE A 170 -12.87 -9.28 -25.30
C PHE A 170 -14.20 -9.94 -25.62
N PHE A 171 -14.50 -9.97 -26.91
CA PHE A 171 -15.54 -10.81 -27.49
C PHE A 171 -14.87 -11.87 -28.34
N VAL A 172 -15.05 -13.15 -27.99
CA VAL A 172 -14.48 -14.28 -28.72
C VAL A 172 -15.59 -15.04 -29.43
N ARG A 173 -15.41 -15.33 -30.71
CA ARG A 173 -16.34 -16.12 -31.52
C ARG A 173 -15.55 -17.14 -32.35
N ASP A 174 -15.88 -18.41 -32.20
CA ASP A 174 -15.34 -19.48 -33.04
C ASP A 174 -16.20 -19.65 -34.30
N LEU A 175 -15.60 -19.43 -35.45
CA LEU A 175 -16.27 -19.53 -36.74
C LEU A 175 -15.90 -20.87 -37.41
N PRO A 176 -16.87 -21.76 -37.81
CA PRO A 176 -16.59 -23.12 -38.28
C PRO A 176 -15.65 -23.23 -39.47
N LYS A 177 -15.57 -22.20 -40.31
CA LYS A 177 -14.72 -22.17 -41.51
C LYS A 177 -13.57 -21.16 -41.50
N ARG A 178 -13.57 -20.22 -40.54
CA ARG A 178 -12.65 -19.06 -40.51
C ARG A 178 -11.80 -18.99 -39.23
N GLY A 179 -11.92 -20.01 -38.37
CA GLY A 179 -11.21 -20.05 -37.11
C GLY A 179 -11.77 -19.07 -36.08
N ARG A 180 -11.00 -18.78 -35.08
CA ARG A 180 -11.37 -17.91 -33.96
C ARG A 180 -11.26 -16.43 -34.34
N LYS A 181 -12.30 -15.66 -34.00
CA LYS A 181 -12.32 -14.20 -34.12
C LYS A 181 -12.32 -13.56 -32.76
N VAL A 182 -11.32 -12.78 -32.44
CA VAL A 182 -11.18 -12.00 -31.19
C VAL A 182 -11.43 -10.52 -31.51
N GLN A 183 -12.24 -9.84 -30.69
CA GLN A 183 -12.54 -8.42 -30.82
C GLN A 183 -12.42 -7.77 -29.45
N TYR A 184 -11.92 -6.54 -29.41
CA TYR A 184 -11.87 -5.76 -28.17
C TYR A 184 -13.28 -5.27 -27.76
N ASN A 185 -13.55 -5.29 -26.47
CA ASN A 185 -14.71 -4.61 -25.89
C ASN A 185 -14.31 -3.15 -25.57
N GLU A 186 -14.37 -2.29 -26.59
CA GLU A 186 -13.94 -0.89 -26.51
C GLU A 186 -14.66 -0.12 -25.41
N ASN A 187 -15.94 -0.43 -25.15
CA ASN A 187 -16.71 0.21 -24.09
C ASN A 187 -16.15 -0.13 -22.70
N ALA A 188 -15.78 -1.38 -22.46
CA ALA A 188 -15.20 -1.79 -21.19
C ALA A 188 -13.79 -1.22 -21.01
N ILE A 189 -13.00 -1.17 -22.10
CA ILE A 189 -11.65 -0.60 -22.13
C ILE A 189 -11.70 0.90 -21.83
N SER A 190 -12.57 1.64 -22.50
CA SER A 190 -12.73 3.09 -22.29
C SER A 190 -13.17 3.40 -20.86
N ARG A 191 -14.15 2.65 -20.32
CA ARG A 191 -14.56 2.80 -18.91
C ARG A 191 -13.41 2.55 -17.95
N HIS A 192 -12.61 1.50 -18.19
CA HIS A 192 -11.46 1.20 -17.34
C HIS A 192 -10.50 2.39 -17.30
N LYS A 193 -10.08 2.88 -18.48
CA LYS A 193 -9.17 4.01 -18.59
C LYS A 193 -9.72 5.27 -17.91
N GLN A 194 -11.01 5.54 -18.04
CA GLN A 194 -11.62 6.76 -17.52
C GLN A 194 -11.86 6.72 -16.00
N ASN A 195 -12.16 5.57 -15.43
CA ASN A 195 -12.67 5.47 -14.05
C ASN A 195 -11.65 4.83 -13.09
N HIS A 196 -10.53 4.28 -13.59
CA HIS A 196 -9.56 3.58 -12.74
C HIS A 196 -8.16 4.17 -12.83
N SER A 197 -7.71 4.52 -14.04
CA SER A 197 -6.30 4.93 -14.23
C SER A 197 -6.04 6.31 -13.65
N GLY A 198 -5.04 6.39 -12.78
CA GLY A 198 -4.61 7.62 -12.12
C GLY A 198 -5.50 8.09 -10.97
N TRP A 199 -6.63 7.42 -10.71
CA TRP A 199 -7.53 7.80 -9.64
C TRP A 199 -7.18 7.13 -8.31
N LEU A 200 -7.41 7.88 -7.23
CA LEU A 200 -7.35 7.40 -5.85
C LEU A 200 -8.51 8.03 -5.07
N VAL A 201 -9.18 7.23 -4.25
CA VAL A 201 -10.23 7.72 -3.35
C VAL A 201 -9.87 7.33 -1.92
N ILE A 202 -9.91 8.31 -1.02
CA ILE A 202 -9.67 8.12 0.41
C ILE A 202 -10.91 8.60 1.18
N LEU A 203 -11.38 7.77 2.11
CA LEU A 203 -12.42 8.12 3.07
C LEU A 203 -11.77 8.44 4.42
N SER A 204 -12.08 9.60 5.00
CA SER A 204 -11.58 10.00 6.31
C SER A 204 -12.70 10.58 7.18
N ASN A 205 -12.66 10.31 8.49
CA ASN A 205 -13.54 10.94 9.46
C ASN A 205 -12.85 12.08 10.24
N LYS A 206 -11.53 12.26 10.03
CA LYS A 206 -10.72 13.26 10.74
C LYS A 206 -10.31 14.41 9.83
N THR A 207 -9.66 14.11 8.73
CA THR A 207 -8.92 15.07 7.92
C THR A 207 -9.83 15.71 6.88
N ARG A 208 -9.89 17.03 6.86
CA ARG A 208 -10.67 17.80 5.87
C ARG A 208 -9.83 18.22 4.66
N ASP A 209 -8.55 18.46 4.88
CA ASP A 209 -7.62 18.90 3.85
C ASP A 209 -7.14 17.71 3.01
N ALA A 210 -7.24 17.83 1.68
CA ALA A 210 -6.87 16.76 0.76
C ALA A 210 -5.35 16.48 0.75
N ALA A 211 -4.53 17.53 0.86
CA ALA A 211 -3.08 17.36 0.85
C ALA A 211 -2.60 16.66 2.12
N GLU A 212 -3.18 17.01 3.28
CA GLU A 212 -2.90 16.34 4.56
C GLU A 212 -3.34 14.88 4.52
N ALA A 213 -4.56 14.60 4.02
CA ALA A 213 -5.08 13.23 3.92
C ALA A 213 -4.21 12.37 3.01
N LEU A 214 -3.74 12.90 1.87
CA LEU A 214 -2.85 12.19 0.96
C LEU A 214 -1.48 11.95 1.57
N ARG A 215 -0.92 12.96 2.26
CA ARG A 215 0.38 12.84 2.94
C ARG A 215 0.34 11.72 3.98
N SER A 216 -0.66 11.73 4.86
CA SER A 216 -0.85 10.65 5.84
C SER A 216 -1.05 9.29 5.16
N TYR A 217 -1.85 9.23 4.10
CA TYR A 217 -2.10 7.96 3.39
C TYR A 217 -0.83 7.40 2.71
N ARG A 218 0.02 8.26 2.14
CA ARG A 218 1.28 7.84 1.50
C ARG A 218 2.34 7.38 2.48
N GLN A 219 2.24 7.75 3.74
CA GLN A 219 3.13 7.21 4.77
C GLN A 219 3.03 5.68 4.90
N LYS A 220 1.92 5.07 4.47
CA LYS A 220 1.82 3.61 4.34
C LYS A 220 2.88 3.02 3.38
N ASP A 221 3.33 3.77 2.37
CA ASP A 221 4.36 3.32 1.44
C ASP A 221 5.69 3.03 2.17
N THR A 222 5.93 3.72 3.28
CA THR A 222 7.05 3.42 4.19
C THR A 222 6.90 2.04 4.83
N ILE A 223 5.65 1.66 5.17
CA ILE A 223 5.35 0.33 5.70
C ILE A 223 5.55 -0.73 4.61
N GLU A 224 5.07 -0.47 3.39
CA GLU A 224 5.26 -1.37 2.24
C GLU A 224 6.76 -1.56 1.95
N LYS A 225 7.54 -0.49 1.92
CA LYS A 225 9.00 -0.56 1.80
C LYS A 225 9.63 -1.36 2.95
N GLY A 226 9.14 -1.16 4.19
CA GLY A 226 9.58 -1.95 5.34
C GLY A 226 9.30 -3.45 5.17
N PHE A 227 8.13 -3.83 4.64
CA PHE A 227 7.84 -5.22 4.31
C PHE A 227 8.71 -5.75 3.16
N ASP A 228 9.03 -4.92 2.17
CA ASP A 228 9.94 -5.30 1.09
C ASP A 228 11.37 -5.47 1.59
N ASP A 229 11.85 -4.61 2.49
CA ASP A 229 13.12 -4.77 3.18
C ASP A 229 13.15 -6.08 3.99
N LEU A 230 12.09 -6.40 4.73
CA LEU A 230 11.96 -7.67 5.44
C LEU A 230 12.05 -8.86 4.48
N LYS A 231 11.34 -8.82 3.36
CA LYS A 231 11.28 -9.91 2.39
C LYS A 231 12.58 -10.09 1.60
N ASN A 232 13.19 -9.00 1.18
CA ASN A 232 14.30 -9.02 0.24
C ASN A 232 15.65 -8.92 0.95
N ASP A 233 15.83 -7.96 1.84
CA ASP A 233 17.11 -7.69 2.49
C ASP A 233 17.34 -8.58 3.72
N LEU A 234 16.26 -8.95 4.42
CA LEU A 234 16.31 -9.79 5.61
C LEU A 234 15.88 -11.26 5.37
N ASP A 235 15.79 -11.67 4.09
CA ASP A 235 15.51 -13.05 3.65
C ASP A 235 14.23 -13.68 4.24
N MET A 236 13.14 -12.87 4.35
CA MET A 236 11.84 -13.37 4.82
C MET A 236 10.97 -14.01 3.73
N LYS A 237 11.39 -14.01 2.47
CA LYS A 237 10.59 -14.62 1.38
C LYS A 237 10.27 -16.09 1.63
N ARG A 238 11.14 -16.82 2.31
CA ARG A 238 10.95 -18.21 2.72
C ARG A 238 11.45 -18.41 4.13
N LEU A 239 10.53 -18.43 5.08
CA LEU A 239 10.84 -18.85 6.44
C LEU A 239 11.10 -20.36 6.45
N ARG A 240 12.34 -20.79 6.24
CA ARG A 240 12.75 -22.21 6.31
C ARG A 240 12.75 -22.66 7.78
N ILE A 241 11.57 -22.88 8.34
CA ILE A 241 11.34 -23.15 9.77
C ILE A 241 10.49 -24.40 9.94
N HIS A 242 10.77 -25.12 11.03
CA HIS A 242 10.10 -26.40 11.34
C HIS A 242 9.20 -26.32 12.58
N SER A 243 9.14 -25.16 13.28
CA SER A 243 8.29 -24.97 14.47
C SER A 243 7.80 -23.53 14.61
N ASN A 244 6.63 -23.35 15.25
CA ASN A 244 6.06 -22.03 15.55
C ASN A 244 6.98 -21.17 16.41
N ALA A 245 7.63 -21.75 17.43
CA ALA A 245 8.55 -21.03 18.30
C ALA A 245 9.76 -20.47 17.54
N THR A 246 10.31 -21.25 16.59
CA THR A 246 11.40 -20.78 15.73
C THR A 246 10.93 -19.68 14.78
N MET A 247 9.67 -19.76 14.30
CA MET A 247 9.04 -18.73 13.48
C MET A 247 8.93 -17.41 14.24
N GLU A 248 8.35 -17.44 15.42
CA GLU A 248 8.17 -16.26 16.28
C GLU A 248 9.50 -15.60 16.61
N GLY A 249 10.50 -16.38 17.01
CA GLY A 249 11.84 -15.88 17.30
C GLY A 249 12.51 -15.23 16.08
N ARG A 250 12.38 -15.83 14.89
CA ARG A 250 12.93 -15.27 13.67
C ARG A 250 12.23 -13.96 13.28
N ILE A 251 10.91 -13.92 13.32
CA ILE A 251 10.13 -12.72 13.02
C ILE A 251 10.46 -11.61 14.02
N PHE A 252 10.64 -11.92 15.30
CA PHE A 252 11.04 -10.95 16.31
C PHE A 252 12.41 -10.33 16.00
N ILE A 253 13.42 -11.12 15.68
CA ILE A 253 14.74 -10.62 15.30
C ILE A 253 14.67 -9.74 14.05
N GLN A 254 13.89 -10.15 13.07
CA GLN A 254 13.70 -9.38 11.83
C GLN A 254 12.94 -8.07 12.08
N PHE A 255 11.98 -8.07 12.98
CA PHE A 255 11.30 -6.84 13.40
C PHE A 255 12.28 -5.85 14.05
N ILE A 256 13.14 -6.30 14.97
CA ILE A 256 14.17 -5.45 15.56
C ILE A 256 15.14 -4.94 14.49
N SER A 257 15.55 -5.80 13.56
CA SER A 257 16.40 -5.39 12.43
C SER A 257 15.73 -4.33 11.58
N LEU A 258 14.42 -4.46 11.33
CA LEU A 258 13.64 -3.46 10.59
C LEU A 258 13.59 -2.12 11.33
N VAL A 259 13.38 -2.11 12.65
CA VAL A 259 13.42 -0.87 13.46
C VAL A 259 14.76 -0.16 13.29
N LEU A 260 15.87 -0.91 13.41
CA LEU A 260 17.22 -0.36 13.27
C LEU A 260 17.51 0.16 11.85
N THR A 261 17.15 -0.61 10.83
CA THR A 261 17.36 -0.21 9.43
C THR A 261 16.51 1.00 9.04
N THR A 262 15.25 1.07 9.49
CA THR A 262 14.38 2.23 9.26
C THR A 262 14.93 3.47 9.95
N TYR A 263 15.41 3.34 11.18
CA TYR A 263 16.02 4.44 11.91
C TYR A 263 17.28 4.96 11.20
N LEU A 264 18.17 4.06 10.76
CA LEU A 264 19.38 4.44 10.02
C LEU A 264 19.06 5.10 8.68
N LYS A 265 18.07 4.57 7.92
CA LYS A 265 17.60 5.20 6.68
C LYS A 265 17.11 6.62 6.94
N GLY A 266 16.35 6.86 8.01
CA GLY A 266 15.90 8.19 8.40
C GLY A 266 17.05 9.15 8.72
N ILE A 267 18.14 8.68 9.37
CA ILE A 267 19.36 9.47 9.57
C ILE A 267 20.03 9.78 8.24
N MET A 268 20.16 8.79 7.36
CA MET A 268 20.76 8.97 6.04
C MET A 268 20.01 10.00 5.20
N GLU A 269 18.69 9.94 5.19
CA GLU A 269 17.82 10.91 4.50
C GLU A 269 18.02 12.32 5.06
N LYS A 270 17.99 12.46 6.39
CA LYS A 270 18.18 13.75 7.07
C LYS A 270 19.52 14.40 6.74
N HIS A 271 20.57 13.61 6.51
CA HIS A 271 21.92 14.10 6.17
C HIS A 271 22.21 14.07 4.66
N GLY A 272 21.25 13.67 3.82
CA GLY A 272 21.43 13.61 2.36
C GLY A 272 22.34 12.49 1.87
N TRP A 273 22.64 11.50 2.71
CA TRP A 273 23.58 10.40 2.40
C TRP A 273 22.99 9.35 1.46
N THR A 274 21.66 9.28 1.35
CA THR A 274 20.95 8.35 0.47
C THR A 274 21.29 8.49 -1.01
N ARG A 275 21.88 9.64 -1.42
CA ARG A 275 22.33 9.88 -2.79
C ARG A 275 23.69 9.27 -3.11
N SER A 276 24.53 9.03 -2.11
CA SER A 276 25.92 8.61 -2.26
C SER A 276 26.24 7.25 -1.65
N HIS A 277 25.40 6.76 -0.75
CA HIS A 277 25.64 5.51 -0.01
C HIS A 277 24.37 4.69 0.09
N ASN A 278 24.49 3.38 -0.03
CA ASN A 278 23.44 2.46 0.34
C ASN A 278 23.69 1.90 1.75
N LEU A 279 22.66 1.32 2.36
CA LEU A 279 22.72 0.82 3.73
C LEU A 279 23.75 -0.33 3.90
N GLN A 280 23.92 -1.17 2.88
CA GLN A 280 24.87 -2.28 2.90
C GLN A 280 26.33 -1.79 2.87
N GLU A 281 26.62 -0.72 2.15
CA GLU A 281 27.93 -0.06 2.15
C GLU A 281 28.27 0.47 3.54
N ILE A 282 27.31 1.18 4.18
CA ILE A 282 27.49 1.68 5.54
C ILE A 282 27.77 0.55 6.52
N PHE A 283 27.01 -0.56 6.46
CA PHE A 283 27.27 -1.72 7.31
C PHE A 283 28.63 -2.37 7.03
N SER A 284 29.08 -2.36 5.79
CA SER A 284 30.40 -2.90 5.43
C SER A 284 31.53 -2.03 5.98
N GLU A 285 31.38 -0.72 5.92
CA GLU A 285 32.33 0.22 6.52
C GLU A 285 32.34 0.11 8.06
N MET A 286 31.15 0.03 8.67
CA MET A 286 31.04 -0.17 10.12
C MET A 286 31.72 -1.46 10.61
N LYS A 287 31.70 -2.53 9.82
CA LYS A 287 32.41 -3.78 10.15
C LYS A 287 33.95 -3.60 10.21
N SER A 288 34.47 -2.61 9.51
CA SER A 288 35.92 -2.30 9.52
C SER A 288 36.36 -1.51 10.75
N LEU A 289 35.39 -0.86 11.44
CA LEU A 289 35.71 -0.09 12.66
C LEU A 289 36.13 -1.02 13.79
N LYS A 290 37.29 -0.73 14.37
CA LYS A 290 37.83 -1.47 15.52
C LYS A 290 37.98 -0.52 16.71
N GLU A 291 37.49 -0.96 17.87
CA GLU A 291 37.80 -0.28 19.14
C GLU A 291 39.17 -0.75 19.64
N VAL A 292 40.14 0.15 19.68
CA VAL A 292 41.44 -0.14 20.26
C VAL A 292 41.44 0.43 21.67
N SER A 293 41.50 -0.45 22.69
CA SER A 293 41.65 -0.09 24.08
C SER A 293 43.13 -0.24 24.46
N VAL A 294 43.78 0.86 24.80
CA VAL A 294 45.12 0.87 25.35
C VAL A 294 45.01 1.18 26.84
N GLU A 295 45.61 0.34 27.68
CA GLU A 295 45.61 0.52 29.15
C GLU A 295 46.08 1.93 29.51
N GLY A 296 45.26 2.69 30.26
CA GLY A 296 45.58 4.05 30.70
C GLY A 296 45.31 5.19 29.71
N LYS A 297 44.75 4.95 28.52
CA LYS A 297 44.37 6.00 27.54
C LYS A 297 42.92 5.94 27.16
N ARG A 298 42.34 7.10 26.80
CA ARG A 298 40.97 7.19 26.25
C ARG A 298 40.82 6.29 25.04
N LYS A 299 39.71 5.53 25.01
CA LYS A 299 39.28 4.72 23.86
C LYS A 299 39.24 5.55 22.58
N LYS A 300 39.85 5.08 21.51
CA LYS A 300 39.78 5.67 20.18
C LYS A 300 39.18 4.64 19.23
N LEU A 301 38.18 5.06 18.47
CA LEU A 301 37.69 4.29 17.30
C LEU A 301 38.70 4.51 16.16
N VAL A 302 39.14 3.43 15.54
CA VAL A 302 40.05 3.40 14.37
C VAL A 302 39.36 2.60 13.26
#